data_defb8d0a30ea9c8e47669e942c01bfea
#
_entry.id   defb8d0a30ea9c8e47669e942c01bfea
#
_cell.length_a   1.000
_cell.length_b   1.000
_cell.length_c   1.000
_cell.angle_alpha   90.00
_cell.angle_beta   90.00
_cell.angle_gamma   90.00
#
_symmetry.space_group_name_H-M   'P 1'
#
loop_
_entity.id
_entity.type
_entity.pdbx_description
1 polymer ?
#
loop_
_entity_poly.entity_id
_entity_poly.type
_entity_poly.pdbx_seq_one_letter_code
_entity_poly.pdbx_strand_id
1 'polypeptide(L)'
;MPRLEACLVDAYDTIVTCNFSPLRRGVPALAGIPLDTWEEEYDRIGPLLTDGRMSKAEAFAQILRAAGREARPGLVAELVRQDQDLLLANARLFDDAIPFLRGLRERGIKVAIVSNCTENTRPLLVATGVDKLADTLVLSCEVGAAKPAAQIFRCALDRLGVTADAAVFVDDQAGYCAGSVAAGVRAVQIIRGELDGRAPAAGTTEIRMVRSLPEVEAMFPE
;
A
#
# COMPACT_ATOMS: atom_id res chain seq x y z
N MET A 1 -7.98 24.77 14.07
CA MET A 1 -7.73 23.35 13.87
C MET A 1 -6.42 23.00 14.55
N PRO A 2 -6.25 21.83 15.18
CA PRO A 2 -4.97 21.45 15.75
C PRO A 2 -3.89 21.43 14.67
N ARG A 3 -2.64 21.70 15.11
CA ARG A 3 -1.46 21.67 14.24
C ARG A 3 -1.27 20.22 13.75
N LEU A 4 -0.91 20.05 12.47
CA LEU A 4 -0.52 18.74 11.95
C LEU A 4 0.86 18.35 12.47
N GLU A 5 0.97 17.15 13.03
CA GLU A 5 2.18 16.56 13.60
C GLU A 5 2.61 15.30 12.86
N ALA A 6 1.69 14.68 12.12
CA ALA A 6 1.96 13.45 11.40
C ALA A 6 1.28 13.39 10.01
N CYS A 7 1.95 12.68 9.10
CA CYS A 7 1.45 12.30 7.80
C CYS A 7 1.44 10.77 7.67
N LEU A 8 0.25 10.21 7.47
CA LEU A 8 0.06 8.81 7.09
C LEU A 8 0.00 8.78 5.55
N VAL A 9 0.83 8.00 4.90
CA VAL A 9 0.99 8.01 3.44
C VAL A 9 0.79 6.60 2.91
N ASP A 10 -0.11 6.43 1.95
CA ASP A 10 -0.21 5.17 1.22
C ASP A 10 1.02 4.92 0.34
N ALA A 11 1.25 3.66 -0.04
CA ALA A 11 2.38 3.28 -0.86
C ALA A 11 2.05 3.33 -2.36
N TYR A 12 1.19 2.41 -2.84
CA TYR A 12 0.93 2.25 -4.27
C TYR A 12 0.04 3.34 -4.82
N ASP A 13 0.36 3.80 -6.04
CA ASP A 13 -0.32 4.91 -6.72
C ASP A 13 -0.36 6.23 -5.91
N THR A 14 0.38 6.28 -4.80
CA THR A 14 0.62 7.48 -3.96
C THR A 14 2.09 7.89 -4.00
N ILE A 15 3.01 7.06 -3.50
CA ILE A 15 4.46 7.29 -3.57
C ILE A 15 5.19 6.29 -4.49
N VAL A 16 4.58 5.15 -4.79
CA VAL A 16 5.11 4.10 -5.67
C VAL A 16 4.14 3.89 -6.83
N THR A 17 4.64 3.85 -8.05
CA THR A 17 3.91 3.32 -9.21
C THR A 17 4.45 1.94 -9.58
N CYS A 18 3.58 1.02 -10.03
CA CYS A 18 3.97 -0.31 -10.41
C CYS A 18 3.19 -0.80 -11.64
N ASN A 19 3.92 -1.30 -12.64
CA ASN A 19 3.32 -2.09 -13.69
C ASN A 19 3.17 -3.54 -13.20
N PHE A 20 1.98 -3.92 -12.76
CA PHE A 20 1.71 -5.26 -12.27
C PHE A 20 1.54 -6.33 -13.38
N SER A 21 1.47 -5.95 -14.67
CA SER A 21 1.29 -6.91 -15.77
C SER A 21 2.37 -7.98 -15.85
N PRO A 22 3.68 -7.68 -15.67
CA PRO A 22 4.70 -8.72 -15.66
C PRO A 22 4.56 -9.72 -14.50
N LEU A 23 4.14 -9.25 -13.30
CA LEU A 23 3.88 -10.14 -12.16
C LEU A 23 2.70 -11.07 -12.46
N ARG A 24 1.59 -10.48 -12.90
CA ARG A 24 0.34 -11.21 -13.20
C ARG A 24 0.54 -12.31 -14.24
N ARG A 25 1.47 -12.13 -15.19
CA ARG A 25 1.74 -13.11 -16.26
C ARG A 25 2.95 -13.99 -15.96
N GLY A 26 4.00 -13.47 -15.36
CA GLY A 26 5.26 -14.18 -15.18
C GLY A 26 5.18 -15.28 -14.13
N VAL A 27 4.51 -15.03 -13.00
CA VAL A 27 4.36 -16.02 -11.94
C VAL A 27 3.51 -17.23 -12.37
N PRO A 28 2.30 -17.07 -12.96
CA PRO A 28 1.54 -18.21 -13.48
C PRO A 28 2.25 -18.94 -14.63
N ALA A 29 2.97 -18.22 -15.49
CA ALA A 29 3.75 -18.86 -16.57
C ALA A 29 4.86 -19.77 -16.01
N LEU A 30 5.58 -19.33 -14.99
CA LEU A 30 6.57 -20.17 -14.28
C LEU A 30 5.91 -21.37 -13.58
N ALA A 31 4.73 -21.17 -12.98
CA ALA A 31 3.95 -22.26 -12.40
C ALA A 31 3.41 -23.24 -13.45
N GLY A 32 3.37 -22.87 -14.74
CA GLY A 32 2.75 -23.61 -15.81
C GLY A 32 1.23 -23.75 -15.64
N ILE A 33 0.58 -22.72 -15.11
CA ILE A 33 -0.86 -22.64 -14.88
C ILE A 33 -1.45 -21.58 -15.82
N PRO A 34 -2.59 -21.83 -16.50
CA PRO A 34 -3.28 -20.83 -17.29
C PRO A 34 -3.60 -19.58 -16.45
N LEU A 35 -3.49 -18.40 -17.08
CA LEU A 35 -3.63 -17.13 -16.38
C LEU A 35 -4.99 -16.96 -15.70
N ASP A 36 -6.07 -17.29 -16.39
CA ASP A 36 -7.44 -17.25 -15.89
C ASP A 36 -7.63 -18.12 -14.62
N THR A 37 -7.14 -19.37 -14.68
CA THR A 37 -7.16 -20.28 -13.53
C THR A 37 -6.35 -19.74 -12.35
N TRP A 38 -5.19 -19.13 -12.63
CA TRP A 38 -4.36 -18.50 -11.59
C TRP A 38 -5.08 -17.30 -10.96
N GLU A 39 -5.63 -16.40 -11.78
CA GLU A 39 -6.30 -15.19 -11.31
C GLU A 39 -7.53 -15.53 -10.48
N GLU A 40 -8.36 -16.47 -10.90
CA GLU A 40 -9.52 -16.92 -10.14
C GLU A 40 -9.15 -17.41 -8.73
N GLU A 41 -8.12 -18.24 -8.63
CA GLU A 41 -7.65 -18.75 -7.34
C GLU A 41 -6.97 -17.65 -6.51
N TYR A 42 -6.19 -16.77 -7.15
CA TYR A 42 -5.50 -15.66 -6.47
C TYR A 42 -6.50 -14.66 -5.90
N ASP A 43 -7.55 -14.30 -6.63
CA ASP A 43 -8.59 -13.38 -6.17
C ASP A 43 -9.35 -13.94 -4.97
N ARG A 44 -9.61 -15.25 -4.97
CA ARG A 44 -10.27 -15.94 -3.85
C ARG A 44 -9.46 -15.90 -2.56
N ILE A 45 -8.13 -15.94 -2.64
CA ILE A 45 -7.23 -15.94 -1.47
C ILE A 45 -6.64 -14.56 -1.17
N GLY A 46 -6.77 -13.60 -2.07
CA GLY A 46 -6.22 -12.25 -1.96
C GLY A 46 -6.49 -11.56 -0.62
N PRO A 47 -7.73 -11.59 -0.08
CA PRO A 47 -8.02 -11.04 1.24
C PRO A 47 -7.18 -11.65 2.37
N LEU A 48 -6.88 -12.96 2.30
CA LEU A 48 -6.05 -13.65 3.31
C LEU A 48 -4.59 -13.22 3.25
N LEU A 49 -4.09 -12.93 2.04
CA LEU A 49 -2.75 -12.37 1.84
C LEU A 49 -2.66 -10.93 2.39
N THR A 50 -3.68 -10.12 2.09
CA THR A 50 -3.71 -8.71 2.46
C THR A 50 -3.80 -8.50 3.97
N ASP A 51 -4.48 -9.37 4.70
CA ASP A 51 -4.59 -9.30 6.15
C ASP A 51 -3.61 -10.22 6.91
N GLY A 52 -2.64 -10.82 6.19
CA GLY A 52 -1.55 -11.60 6.78
C GLY A 52 -1.95 -12.97 7.33
N ARG A 53 -3.19 -13.43 7.07
CA ARG A 53 -3.65 -14.78 7.47
C ARG A 53 -3.07 -15.90 6.62
N MET A 54 -2.47 -15.56 5.49
CA MET A 54 -1.82 -16.48 4.57
C MET A 54 -0.55 -15.86 4.00
N SER A 55 0.55 -16.58 4.01
CA SER A 55 1.80 -16.20 3.35
C SER A 55 1.71 -16.42 1.84
N LYS A 56 2.55 -15.75 1.05
CA LYS A 56 2.65 -16.01 -0.40
C LYS A 56 3.06 -17.46 -0.71
N ALA A 57 3.91 -18.05 0.13
CA ALA A 57 4.30 -19.45 -0.05
C ALA A 57 3.11 -20.40 0.11
N GLU A 58 2.28 -20.20 1.13
CA GLU A 58 1.04 -20.96 1.34
C GLU A 58 0.05 -20.74 0.21
N ALA A 59 -0.13 -19.49 -0.23
CA ALA A 59 -1.00 -19.12 -1.34
C ALA A 59 -0.59 -19.81 -2.65
N PHE A 60 0.67 -19.73 -3.04
CA PHE A 60 1.16 -20.34 -4.26
C PHE A 60 1.11 -21.87 -4.18
N ALA A 61 1.39 -22.46 -3.02
CA ALA A 61 1.21 -23.90 -2.81
C ALA A 61 -0.27 -24.30 -2.94
N GLN A 62 -1.20 -23.49 -2.46
CA GLN A 62 -2.63 -23.74 -2.59
C GLN A 62 -3.10 -23.63 -4.04
N ILE A 63 -2.68 -22.60 -4.79
CA ILE A 63 -3.01 -22.43 -6.21
C ILE A 63 -2.48 -23.61 -7.04
N LEU A 64 -1.23 -24.04 -6.80
CA LEU A 64 -0.67 -25.21 -7.47
C LEU A 64 -1.54 -26.46 -7.26
N ARG A 65 -1.96 -26.73 -6.01
CA ARG A 65 -2.81 -27.88 -5.69
C ARG A 65 -4.20 -27.77 -6.34
N ALA A 66 -4.81 -26.59 -6.32
CA ALA A 66 -6.10 -26.34 -6.95
C ALA A 66 -6.06 -26.58 -8.46
N ALA A 67 -4.92 -26.24 -9.11
CA ALA A 67 -4.67 -26.52 -10.51
C ALA A 67 -4.20 -27.97 -10.80
N GLY A 68 -4.30 -28.89 -9.82
CA GLY A 68 -3.88 -30.29 -9.98
C GLY A 68 -2.37 -30.49 -10.09
N ARG A 69 -1.56 -29.55 -9.62
CA ARG A 69 -0.09 -29.60 -9.66
C ARG A 69 0.51 -29.89 -8.31
N GLU A 70 1.67 -30.54 -8.31
CA GLU A 70 2.42 -30.79 -7.08
C GLU A 70 3.06 -29.49 -6.56
N ALA A 71 2.74 -29.12 -5.32
CA ALA A 71 3.31 -27.95 -4.63
C ALA A 71 4.69 -28.31 -4.01
N ARG A 72 5.68 -28.61 -4.85
CA ARG A 72 7.05 -28.92 -4.38
C ARG A 72 7.68 -27.69 -3.73
N PRO A 73 8.32 -27.80 -2.56
CA PRO A 73 8.91 -26.67 -1.83
C PRO A 73 9.85 -25.82 -2.70
N GLY A 74 10.66 -26.44 -3.55
CA GLY A 74 11.57 -25.72 -4.45
C GLY A 74 10.85 -24.86 -5.47
N LEU A 75 9.77 -25.34 -6.09
CA LEU A 75 8.93 -24.57 -7.01
C LEU A 75 8.22 -23.43 -6.29
N VAL A 76 7.65 -23.68 -5.11
CA VAL A 76 6.99 -22.63 -4.32
C VAL A 76 7.96 -21.50 -3.96
N ALA A 77 9.16 -21.85 -3.49
CA ALA A 77 10.19 -20.85 -3.18
C ALA A 77 10.63 -20.05 -4.42
N GLU A 78 10.69 -20.71 -5.58
CA GLU A 78 11.00 -20.05 -6.85
C GLU A 78 9.90 -19.09 -7.30
N LEU A 79 8.62 -19.45 -7.15
CA LEU A 79 7.49 -18.59 -7.45
C LEU A 79 7.47 -17.34 -6.55
N VAL A 80 7.73 -17.49 -5.25
CA VAL A 80 7.82 -16.36 -4.29
C VAL A 80 8.97 -15.44 -4.67
N ARG A 81 10.13 -15.98 -5.02
CA ARG A 81 11.28 -15.18 -5.48
C ARG A 81 10.94 -14.44 -6.78
N GLN A 82 10.38 -15.13 -7.77
CA GLN A 82 9.98 -14.52 -9.05
C GLN A 82 8.98 -13.38 -8.86
N ASP A 83 7.99 -13.55 -7.99
CA ASP A 83 7.02 -12.50 -7.66
C ASP A 83 7.71 -11.27 -7.07
N GLN A 84 8.66 -11.47 -6.14
CA GLN A 84 9.45 -10.38 -5.55
C GLN A 84 10.34 -9.69 -6.60
N ASP A 85 11.05 -10.45 -7.43
CA ASP A 85 11.97 -9.92 -8.43
C ASP A 85 11.21 -9.11 -9.49
N LEU A 86 10.05 -9.61 -9.94
CA LEU A 86 9.19 -8.90 -10.88
C LEU A 86 8.61 -7.62 -10.28
N LEU A 87 8.23 -7.63 -9.01
CA LEU A 87 7.78 -6.42 -8.32
C LEU A 87 8.89 -5.36 -8.30
N LEU A 88 10.09 -5.72 -7.86
CA LEU A 88 11.23 -4.82 -7.77
C LEU A 88 11.63 -4.27 -9.15
N ALA A 89 11.57 -5.08 -10.20
CA ALA A 89 11.92 -4.67 -11.56
C ALA A 89 10.89 -3.71 -12.20
N ASN A 90 9.64 -3.72 -11.74
CA ASN A 90 8.53 -3.00 -12.37
C ASN A 90 7.90 -1.91 -11.51
N ALA A 91 8.36 -1.76 -10.25
CA ALA A 91 7.94 -0.67 -9.37
C ALA A 91 8.96 0.48 -9.40
N ARG A 92 8.48 1.71 -9.28
CA ARG A 92 9.29 2.94 -9.20
C ARG A 92 8.62 3.93 -8.26
N LEU A 93 9.42 4.77 -7.61
CA LEU A 93 8.89 5.91 -6.88
C LEU A 93 8.44 7.00 -7.87
N PHE A 94 7.40 7.73 -7.51
CA PHE A 94 7.13 9.02 -8.14
C PHE A 94 8.25 10.01 -7.79
N ASP A 95 8.57 10.92 -8.71
CA ASP A 95 9.70 11.85 -8.57
C ASP A 95 9.59 12.76 -7.34
N ASP A 96 8.37 13.08 -6.90
CA ASP A 96 8.09 13.91 -5.74
C ASP A 96 8.05 13.13 -4.40
N ALA A 97 8.15 11.79 -4.41
CA ALA A 97 8.02 10.97 -3.20
C ALA A 97 9.16 11.18 -2.20
N ILE A 98 10.41 11.05 -2.63
CA ILE A 98 11.59 11.25 -1.76
C ILE A 98 11.72 12.69 -1.26
N PRO A 99 11.60 13.73 -2.13
CA PRO A 99 11.57 15.11 -1.68
C PRO A 99 10.51 15.38 -0.61
N PHE A 100 9.28 14.92 -0.83
CA PHE A 100 8.18 15.05 0.12
C PHE A 100 8.47 14.42 1.48
N LEU A 101 8.88 13.14 1.50
CA LEU A 101 9.17 12.44 2.76
C LEU A 101 10.31 13.10 3.54
N ARG A 102 11.34 13.61 2.84
CA ARG A 102 12.44 14.38 3.46
C ARG A 102 11.95 15.71 4.01
N GLY A 103 11.17 16.46 3.23
CA GLY A 103 10.62 17.75 3.65
C GLY A 103 9.76 17.63 4.92
N LEU A 104 8.95 16.59 5.04
CA LEU A 104 8.19 16.31 6.25
C LEU A 104 9.12 16.07 7.46
N ARG A 105 10.15 15.23 7.30
CA ARG A 105 11.11 14.94 8.38
C ARG A 105 11.90 16.16 8.82
N GLU A 106 12.35 16.99 7.89
CA GLU A 106 13.09 18.23 8.18
C GLU A 106 12.26 19.22 9.01
N ARG A 107 10.94 19.19 8.83
CA ARG A 107 9.95 19.96 9.63
C ARG A 107 9.54 19.26 10.94
N GLY A 108 10.12 18.11 11.26
CA GLY A 108 9.77 17.33 12.45
C GLY A 108 8.39 16.66 12.39
N ILE A 109 7.81 16.53 11.19
CA ILE A 109 6.54 15.83 10.97
C ILE A 109 6.81 14.31 10.94
N LYS A 110 6.10 13.56 11.77
CA LYS A 110 6.19 12.10 11.82
C LYS A 110 5.54 11.47 10.60
N VAL A 111 6.14 10.40 10.07
CA VAL A 111 5.68 9.74 8.85
C VAL A 111 5.38 8.27 9.11
N ALA A 112 4.16 7.81 8.76
CA ALA A 112 3.83 6.40 8.67
C ALA A 112 3.50 6.03 7.22
N ILE A 113 4.09 4.96 6.68
CA ILE A 113 3.58 4.36 5.44
C ILE A 113 2.49 3.38 5.82
N VAL A 114 1.27 3.56 5.28
CA VAL A 114 0.08 2.76 5.60
C VAL A 114 -0.48 2.12 4.34
N SER A 115 -0.20 0.85 4.11
CA SER A 115 -0.51 0.19 2.83
C SER A 115 -1.30 -1.10 2.98
N ASN A 116 -2.31 -1.27 2.13
CA ASN A 116 -2.94 -2.58 1.89
C ASN A 116 -2.05 -3.35 0.92
N CYS A 117 -1.42 -4.43 1.39
CA CYS A 117 -0.37 -5.07 0.64
C CYS A 117 -0.11 -6.51 1.07
N THR A 118 0.79 -7.16 0.38
CA THR A 118 1.33 -8.48 0.71
C THR A 118 2.80 -8.38 1.12
N GLU A 119 3.40 -9.48 1.59
CA GLU A 119 4.76 -9.53 2.19
C GLU A 119 5.88 -9.00 1.27
N ASN A 120 5.69 -8.98 -0.05
CA ASN A 120 6.69 -8.46 -1.00
C ASN A 120 6.82 -6.91 -0.98
N THR A 121 5.90 -6.19 -0.33
CA THR A 121 5.94 -4.72 -0.26
C THR A 121 7.05 -4.20 0.66
N ARG A 122 7.30 -4.85 1.81
CA ARG A 122 8.39 -4.41 2.69
C ARG A 122 9.76 -4.44 2.00
N PRO A 123 10.18 -5.52 1.30
CA PRO A 123 11.41 -5.50 0.52
C PRO A 123 11.47 -4.38 -0.54
N LEU A 124 10.34 -4.04 -1.17
CA LEU A 124 10.27 -2.92 -2.09
C LEU A 124 10.55 -1.57 -1.40
N LEU A 125 9.91 -1.31 -0.26
CA LEU A 125 10.12 -0.06 0.50
C LEU A 125 11.56 0.06 1.02
N VAL A 126 12.19 -1.06 1.39
CA VAL A 126 13.62 -1.12 1.76
C VAL A 126 14.51 -0.85 0.55
N ALA A 127 14.27 -1.50 -0.59
CA ALA A 127 15.05 -1.33 -1.81
C ALA A 127 15.00 0.11 -2.36
N THR A 128 13.87 0.80 -2.16
CA THR A 128 13.68 2.20 -2.57
C THR A 128 14.15 3.22 -1.51
N GLY A 129 14.51 2.77 -0.31
CA GLY A 129 14.95 3.63 0.80
C GLY A 129 13.83 4.38 1.50
N VAL A 130 12.57 4.12 1.19
CA VAL A 130 11.39 4.72 1.84
C VAL A 130 11.33 4.37 3.33
N ASP A 131 11.73 3.14 3.68
CA ASP A 131 11.80 2.66 5.07
C ASP A 131 12.66 3.55 5.99
N LYS A 132 13.69 4.21 5.44
CA LYS A 132 14.59 5.12 6.17
C LYS A 132 14.01 6.52 6.34
N LEU A 133 12.99 6.86 5.58
CA LEU A 133 12.32 8.17 5.59
C LEU A 133 11.01 8.14 6.37
N ALA A 134 10.48 6.97 6.68
CA ALA A 134 9.31 6.79 7.53
C ALA A 134 9.72 6.44 8.96
N ASP A 135 8.96 6.93 9.95
CA ASP A 135 9.12 6.56 11.36
C ASP A 135 8.53 5.17 11.64
N THR A 136 7.53 4.77 10.85
CA THR A 136 6.95 3.41 10.93
C THR A 136 6.36 2.97 9.59
N LEU A 137 6.35 1.64 9.37
CA LEU A 137 5.63 0.98 8.28
C LEU A 137 4.46 0.20 8.88
N VAL A 138 3.25 0.50 8.44
CA VAL A 138 2.00 -0.17 8.84
C VAL A 138 1.46 -0.88 7.61
N LEU A 139 1.93 -2.10 7.41
CA LEU A 139 1.60 -2.95 6.27
C LEU A 139 0.49 -3.91 6.68
N SER A 140 -0.61 -3.93 5.94
CA SER A 140 -1.82 -4.67 6.31
C SER A 140 -1.55 -6.15 6.59
N CYS A 141 -0.71 -6.79 5.77
CA CYS A 141 -0.31 -8.19 5.95
C CYS A 141 0.53 -8.47 7.21
N GLU A 142 1.10 -7.43 7.84
CA GLU A 142 1.88 -7.58 9.07
C GLU A 142 1.09 -7.23 10.32
N VAL A 143 0.12 -6.31 10.19
CA VAL A 143 -0.68 -5.83 11.35
C VAL A 143 -2.03 -6.51 11.45
N GLY A 144 -2.41 -7.34 10.48
CA GLY A 144 -3.68 -8.07 10.47
C GLY A 144 -4.91 -7.16 10.30
N ALA A 145 -4.73 -5.99 9.73
CA ALA A 145 -5.80 -5.01 9.50
C ALA A 145 -5.55 -4.23 8.21
N ALA A 146 -6.59 -4.00 7.42
CA ALA A 146 -6.51 -3.34 6.12
C ALA A 146 -7.43 -2.11 6.07
N LYS A 147 -7.05 -1.10 5.27
CA LYS A 147 -7.92 0.03 4.91
C LYS A 147 -9.16 -0.52 4.20
N PRO A 148 -10.35 0.01 4.43
CA PRO A 148 -10.69 1.22 5.19
C PRO A 148 -10.97 1.00 6.69
N ALA A 149 -10.66 -0.18 7.27
CA ALA A 149 -10.93 -0.46 8.68
C ALA A 149 -10.16 0.50 9.62
N ALA A 150 -10.85 1.03 10.63
CA ALA A 150 -10.26 1.98 11.59
C ALA A 150 -9.02 1.44 12.33
N GLN A 151 -8.88 0.11 12.43
CA GLN A 151 -7.77 -0.53 13.14
C GLN A 151 -6.41 -0.19 12.52
N ILE A 152 -6.28 -0.14 11.18
CA ILE A 152 -4.99 0.15 10.54
C ILE A 152 -4.54 1.59 10.81
N PHE A 153 -5.48 2.55 10.80
CA PHE A 153 -5.20 3.95 11.12
C PHE A 153 -4.81 4.11 12.59
N ARG A 154 -5.55 3.47 13.52
CA ARG A 154 -5.20 3.47 14.95
C ARG A 154 -3.80 2.89 15.17
N CYS A 155 -3.46 1.77 14.53
CA CYS A 155 -2.12 1.19 14.62
C CYS A 155 -1.03 2.20 14.20
N ALA A 156 -1.26 2.98 13.13
CA ALA A 156 -0.32 4.00 12.68
C ALA A 156 -0.20 5.15 13.71
N LEU A 157 -1.32 5.66 14.20
CA LEU A 157 -1.35 6.74 15.20
C LEU A 157 -0.66 6.33 16.51
N ASP A 158 -0.96 5.12 17.02
CA ASP A 158 -0.35 4.58 18.24
C ASP A 158 1.17 4.43 18.10
N ARG A 159 1.65 3.93 16.95
CA ARG A 159 3.09 3.80 16.69
C ARG A 159 3.80 5.14 16.57
N LEU A 160 3.12 6.16 16.05
CA LEU A 160 3.64 7.51 15.96
C LEU A 160 3.47 8.30 17.28
N GLY A 161 2.60 7.86 18.18
CA GLY A 161 2.27 8.57 19.42
C GLY A 161 1.60 9.92 19.14
N VAL A 162 0.62 9.95 18.22
CA VAL A 162 -0.13 11.16 17.85
C VAL A 162 -1.63 10.91 17.90
N THR A 163 -2.40 11.98 18.09
CA THR A 163 -3.87 11.92 18.03
C THR A 163 -4.38 11.99 16.60
N ALA A 164 -5.57 11.46 16.33
CA ALA A 164 -6.14 11.41 14.99
C ALA A 164 -6.31 12.80 14.36
N ASP A 165 -6.71 13.79 15.13
CA ASP A 165 -6.92 15.18 14.70
C ASP A 165 -5.62 15.94 14.40
N ALA A 166 -4.46 15.45 14.89
CA ALA A 166 -3.13 15.96 14.58
C ALA A 166 -2.48 15.27 13.36
N ALA A 167 -3.19 14.34 12.69
CA ALA A 167 -2.69 13.60 11.54
C ALA A 167 -3.49 13.90 10.26
N VAL A 168 -2.83 13.73 9.12
CA VAL A 168 -3.46 13.69 7.79
C VAL A 168 -3.06 12.38 7.09
N PHE A 169 -4.01 11.77 6.41
CA PHE A 169 -3.81 10.58 5.57
C PHE A 169 -3.88 10.96 4.09
N VAL A 170 -2.95 10.45 3.31
CA VAL A 170 -2.84 10.67 1.85
C VAL A 170 -2.93 9.33 1.14
N ASP A 171 -3.90 9.21 0.21
CA ASP A 171 -4.17 7.97 -0.52
C ASP A 171 -4.83 8.30 -1.87
N ASP A 172 -4.66 7.46 -2.88
CA ASP A 172 -5.29 7.62 -4.19
C ASP A 172 -6.77 7.17 -4.19
N GLN A 173 -7.16 6.30 -3.26
CA GLN A 173 -8.48 5.70 -3.21
C GLN A 173 -9.45 6.45 -2.30
N ALA A 174 -10.53 6.98 -2.88
CA ALA A 174 -11.57 7.70 -2.15
C ALA A 174 -12.17 6.91 -0.97
N GLY A 175 -12.34 5.58 -1.13
CA GLY A 175 -12.86 4.71 -0.09
C GLY A 175 -11.93 4.60 1.14
N TYR A 176 -10.61 4.61 0.94
CA TYR A 176 -9.64 4.59 2.03
C TYR A 176 -9.54 5.94 2.72
N CYS A 177 -9.62 7.03 1.95
CA CYS A 177 -9.74 8.37 2.50
C CYS A 177 -11.00 8.52 3.37
N ALA A 178 -12.15 8.03 2.92
CA ALA A 178 -13.38 8.04 3.71
C ALA A 178 -13.25 7.21 5.00
N GLY A 179 -12.58 6.05 4.94
CA GLY A 179 -12.28 5.23 6.11
C GLY A 179 -11.39 5.95 7.14
N SER A 180 -10.40 6.73 6.68
CA SER A 180 -9.56 7.53 7.58
C SER A 180 -10.34 8.65 8.26
N VAL A 181 -11.23 9.34 7.53
CA VAL A 181 -12.14 10.36 8.10
C VAL A 181 -13.05 9.75 9.15
N ALA A 182 -13.62 8.57 8.88
CA ALA A 182 -14.43 7.84 9.88
C ALA A 182 -13.63 7.42 11.13
N ALA A 183 -12.30 7.29 11.00
CA ALA A 183 -11.39 7.05 12.12
C ALA A 183 -10.92 8.34 12.83
N GLY A 184 -11.41 9.53 12.40
CA GLY A 184 -11.05 10.84 12.95
C GLY A 184 -9.79 11.48 12.34
N VAL A 185 -9.19 10.85 11.34
CA VAL A 185 -7.98 11.34 10.65
C VAL A 185 -8.39 12.18 9.44
N ARG A 186 -7.83 13.36 9.28
CA ARG A 186 -8.04 14.16 8.06
C ARG A 186 -7.54 13.40 6.83
N ALA A 187 -8.21 13.55 5.68
CA ALA A 187 -7.81 12.88 4.45
C ALA A 187 -7.55 13.84 3.30
N VAL A 188 -6.61 13.46 2.46
CA VAL A 188 -6.33 14.07 1.16
C VAL A 188 -6.30 12.94 0.13
N GLN A 189 -7.12 13.07 -0.91
CA GLN A 189 -7.04 12.15 -2.04
C GLN A 189 -6.05 12.68 -3.07
N ILE A 190 -5.03 11.88 -3.41
CA ILE A 190 -4.10 12.21 -4.48
C ILE A 190 -4.51 11.55 -5.79
N ILE A 191 -4.50 12.31 -6.90
CA ILE A 191 -4.85 11.81 -8.23
C ILE A 191 -3.59 11.90 -9.11
N ARG A 192 -2.95 10.76 -9.37
CA ARG A 192 -1.68 10.66 -10.10
C ARG A 192 -1.81 10.57 -11.63
N GLY A 193 -3.00 10.54 -12.15
CA GLY A 193 -3.27 10.42 -13.60
C GLY A 193 -4.58 11.04 -13.98
N GLU A 194 -5.18 10.60 -15.09
CA GLU A 194 -6.55 10.93 -15.44
C GLU A 194 -7.52 10.34 -14.42
N LEU A 195 -8.68 10.97 -14.24
CA LEU A 195 -9.73 10.57 -13.28
C LEU A 195 -10.49 9.32 -13.78
N ASP A 196 -9.79 8.19 -13.93
CA ASP A 196 -10.39 6.91 -14.32
C ASP A 196 -11.29 6.36 -13.20
N GLY A 197 -12.50 6.89 -13.07
CA GLY A 197 -13.52 6.37 -12.14
C GLY A 197 -13.17 6.53 -10.63
N ARG A 198 -12.05 7.18 -10.31
CA ARG A 198 -11.58 7.43 -8.92
C ARG A 198 -12.18 8.70 -8.31
N ALA A 199 -13.26 9.22 -8.89
CA ALA A 199 -13.96 10.38 -8.34
C ALA A 199 -14.46 10.10 -6.92
N PRO A 200 -14.45 11.11 -6.02
CA PRO A 200 -14.97 10.95 -4.67
C PRO A 200 -16.42 10.49 -4.72
N ALA A 201 -16.80 9.59 -3.84
CA ALA A 201 -18.19 9.18 -3.68
C ALA A 201 -19.02 10.44 -3.39
N ALA A 202 -20.14 10.61 -4.09
CA ALA A 202 -21.04 11.75 -3.90
C ALA A 202 -21.43 11.84 -2.41
N GLY A 203 -21.11 12.96 -1.76
CA GLY A 203 -21.42 13.20 -0.33
C GLY A 203 -20.21 13.40 0.59
N THR A 204 -18.96 13.20 0.15
CA THR A 204 -17.75 13.47 0.95
C THR A 204 -17.22 14.89 0.69
N THR A 205 -17.88 15.89 1.26
CA THR A 205 -17.53 17.33 1.11
C THR A 205 -16.21 17.70 1.81
N GLU A 206 -15.59 16.80 2.55
CA GLU A 206 -14.45 17.09 3.43
C GLU A 206 -13.08 16.58 2.92
N ILE A 207 -13.05 15.79 1.83
CA ILE A 207 -11.79 15.23 1.33
C ILE A 207 -11.22 16.14 0.24
N ARG A 208 -10.10 16.80 0.56
CA ARG A 208 -9.36 17.62 -0.41
C ARG A 208 -8.72 16.72 -1.46
N MET A 209 -8.85 17.07 -2.73
CA MET A 209 -8.13 16.43 -3.83
C MET A 209 -6.90 17.25 -4.22
N VAL A 210 -5.79 16.55 -4.49
CA VAL A 210 -4.52 17.11 -4.96
C VAL A 210 -3.96 16.27 -6.11
N ARG A 211 -3.01 16.82 -6.86
CA ARG A 211 -2.35 16.11 -7.97
C ARG A 211 -0.89 15.78 -7.70
N SER A 212 -0.32 16.33 -6.61
CA SER A 212 1.09 16.17 -6.27
C SER A 212 1.31 16.16 -4.76
N LEU A 213 2.40 15.55 -4.32
CA LEU A 213 2.79 15.55 -2.91
C LEU A 213 3.23 16.93 -2.38
N PRO A 214 3.85 17.82 -3.18
CA PRO A 214 4.08 19.21 -2.74
C PRO A 214 2.80 19.96 -2.32
N GLU A 215 1.65 19.66 -2.94
CA GLU A 215 0.38 20.26 -2.50
C GLU A 215 -0.07 19.76 -1.12
N VAL A 216 0.28 18.52 -0.77
CA VAL A 216 0.07 17.96 0.58
C VAL A 216 1.05 18.60 1.55
N GLU A 217 2.32 18.72 1.16
CA GLU A 217 3.38 19.31 1.99
C GLU A 217 3.05 20.74 2.43
N ALA A 218 2.44 21.52 1.54
CA ALA A 218 1.98 22.88 1.83
C ALA A 218 0.88 22.97 2.92
N MET A 219 0.29 21.85 3.34
CA MET A 219 -0.68 21.82 4.44
C MET A 219 -0.01 21.81 5.83
N PHE A 220 1.27 21.47 5.87
CA PHE A 220 2.04 21.45 7.12
C PHE A 220 2.66 22.83 7.38
N PRO A 221 2.69 23.29 8.64
CA PRO A 221 3.36 24.55 8.99
C PRO A 221 4.86 24.45 8.76
N GLU A 222 5.47 25.61 8.45
CA GLU A 222 6.93 25.77 8.41
C GLU A 222 7.57 25.57 9.79
#